data_ec18dd86772e0b585887f85a5f12590c
#
_entry.id   ec18dd86772e0b585887f85a5f12590c
#
_cell.length_a   1.000
_cell.length_b   1.000
_cell.length_c   1.000
_cell.angle_alpha   90.00
_cell.angle_beta   90.00
_cell.angle_gamma   90.00
#
_symmetry.space_group_name_H-M   'P 1'
#
loop_
_entity.id
_entity.type
_entity.pdbx_description
1 polymer ?
#
loop_
_entity_poly.entity_id
_entity_poly.type
_entity_poly.pdbx_seq_one_letter_code
_entity_poly.pdbx_strand_id
1 'polypeptide(L)'
;QPTGVMENGGARILKVKTLNIQKTNIVEKGIGTLLLESQYLHAINKYWRDVKFDLILYSTPPITFNKVIRTLKKRWNAKTYLMLKDIFPQNAVDLGMFSKKSFLYRMFRSKEEKLYELSDFIGCMSPANCEYVLKHNPAIDAAKVEICPNSVKLQERLKGDRKEGELLKELNIPASKRIFIY
;
A
#
# COMPACT_ATOMS: atom_id res chain seq x y z
N GLN A 1 0.41 -19.29 6.40
CA GLN A 1 0.81 -19.09 7.79
C GLN A 1 -0.40 -18.65 8.61
N PRO A 2 -0.55 -19.06 9.89
CA PRO A 2 -1.64 -18.62 10.75
C PRO A 2 -1.51 -17.13 11.10
N THR A 3 -2.62 -16.51 11.53
CA THR A 3 -2.60 -15.15 12.09
C THR A 3 -1.87 -15.17 13.43
N GLY A 4 -0.94 -14.24 13.62
CA GLY A 4 -0.17 -14.15 14.88
C GLY A 4 0.79 -12.96 14.88
N VAL A 5 1.31 -12.65 16.06
CA VAL A 5 2.32 -11.60 16.28
C VAL A 5 3.71 -12.24 16.27
N MET A 6 4.65 -11.57 15.65
CA MET A 6 6.08 -11.88 15.68
C MET A 6 6.88 -10.61 15.93
N GLU A 7 8.08 -10.77 16.45
CA GLU A 7 9.04 -9.67 16.64
C GLU A 7 10.19 -9.81 15.63
N ASN A 8 10.60 -8.70 15.06
CA ASN A 8 11.74 -8.65 14.15
C ASN A 8 12.43 -7.28 14.26
N GLY A 9 13.69 -7.25 14.66
CA GLY A 9 14.49 -6.03 14.74
C GLY A 9 13.89 -4.92 15.61
N GLY A 10 13.23 -5.27 16.73
CA GLY A 10 12.54 -4.31 17.60
C GLY A 10 11.15 -3.89 17.13
N ALA A 11 10.70 -4.36 15.97
CA ALA A 11 9.36 -4.11 15.47
C ALA A 11 8.43 -5.30 15.79
N ARG A 12 7.21 -5.01 16.23
CA ARG A 12 6.14 -5.99 16.39
C ARG A 12 5.32 -6.08 15.12
N ILE A 13 5.26 -7.26 14.52
CA ILE A 13 4.58 -7.51 13.23
C ILE A 13 3.37 -8.41 13.47
N LEU A 14 2.17 -7.90 13.19
CA LEU A 14 0.96 -8.72 13.16
C LEU A 14 0.75 -9.27 11.74
N LYS A 15 0.99 -10.57 11.56
CA LYS A 15 0.62 -11.27 10.32
C LYS A 15 -0.84 -11.65 10.37
N VAL A 16 -1.59 -11.28 9.34
CA VAL A 16 -3.02 -11.59 9.24
C VAL A 16 -3.23 -12.57 8.09
N LYS A 17 -3.77 -13.75 8.41
CA LYS A 17 -4.20 -14.70 7.39
C LYS A 17 -5.47 -14.18 6.74
N THR A 18 -5.41 -13.90 5.45
CA THR A 18 -6.54 -13.45 4.64
C THR A 18 -6.94 -14.53 3.64
N LEU A 19 -8.11 -14.37 3.03
CA LEU A 19 -8.47 -15.15 1.85
C LEU A 19 -7.51 -14.80 0.70
N ASN A 20 -7.36 -15.73 -0.24
CA ASN A 20 -6.49 -15.51 -1.39
C ASN A 20 -7.11 -14.47 -2.32
N ILE A 21 -6.38 -13.36 -2.54
CA ILE A 21 -6.80 -12.26 -3.41
C ILE A 21 -5.86 -12.06 -4.61
N GLN A 22 -4.79 -12.85 -4.73
CA GLN A 22 -3.79 -12.64 -5.78
C GLN A 22 -3.87 -13.66 -6.92
N LYS A 23 -3.90 -14.93 -6.61
CA LYS A 23 -3.87 -16.02 -7.62
C LYS A 23 -5.19 -16.82 -7.58
N THR A 24 -6.31 -16.14 -7.86
CA THR A 24 -7.64 -16.72 -7.72
C THR A 24 -8.60 -16.13 -8.75
N ASN A 25 -9.77 -16.73 -8.89
CA ASN A 25 -10.81 -16.29 -9.81
C ASN A 25 -11.42 -14.93 -9.35
N ILE A 26 -12.13 -14.26 -10.24
CA ILE A 26 -12.70 -12.92 -10.01
C ILE A 26 -13.69 -12.92 -8.83
N VAL A 27 -14.45 -14.00 -8.66
CA VAL A 27 -15.47 -14.09 -7.59
C VAL A 27 -14.80 -14.22 -6.22
N GLU A 28 -13.84 -15.11 -6.07
CA GLU A 28 -13.07 -15.28 -4.83
C GLU A 28 -12.29 -14.01 -4.50
N LYS A 29 -11.69 -13.37 -5.49
CA LYS A 29 -11.01 -12.07 -5.32
C LYS A 29 -11.96 -11.00 -4.81
N GLY A 30 -13.18 -10.94 -5.34
CA GLY A 30 -14.22 -10.02 -4.89
C GLY A 30 -14.60 -10.26 -3.43
N ILE A 31 -14.92 -11.51 -3.07
CA ILE A 31 -15.28 -11.90 -1.69
C ILE A 31 -14.11 -11.64 -0.74
N GLY A 32 -12.89 -12.05 -1.12
CA GLY A 32 -11.68 -11.82 -0.32
C GLY A 32 -11.45 -10.33 -0.03
N THR A 33 -11.63 -9.48 -1.04
CA THR A 33 -11.50 -8.02 -0.90
C THR A 33 -12.56 -7.42 0.03
N LEU A 34 -13.79 -7.91 -0.02
CA LEU A 34 -14.88 -7.44 0.87
C LEU A 34 -14.64 -7.85 2.33
N LEU A 35 -14.08 -9.03 2.56
CA LEU A 35 -13.81 -9.55 3.90
C LEU A 35 -12.49 -9.03 4.49
N LEU A 36 -11.62 -8.46 3.69
CA LEU A 36 -10.27 -8.05 4.09
C LEU A 36 -10.30 -7.11 5.31
N GLU A 37 -11.13 -6.08 5.27
CA GLU A 37 -11.23 -5.11 6.37
C GLU A 37 -11.69 -5.76 7.69
N SER A 38 -12.65 -6.69 7.62
CA SER A 38 -13.15 -7.39 8.82
C SER A 38 -12.11 -8.33 9.39
N GLN A 39 -11.34 -9.02 8.54
CA GLN A 39 -10.25 -9.90 8.97
C GLN A 39 -9.13 -9.12 9.67
N TYR A 40 -8.74 -7.96 9.12
CA TYR A 40 -7.76 -7.07 9.76
C TYR A 40 -8.27 -6.52 11.09
N LEU A 41 -9.50 -5.99 11.14
CA LEU A 41 -10.08 -5.48 12.39
C LEU A 41 -10.20 -6.57 13.46
N HIS A 42 -10.59 -7.79 13.07
CA HIS A 42 -10.65 -8.92 14.01
C HIS A 42 -9.27 -9.25 14.57
N ALA A 43 -8.26 -9.34 13.71
CA ALA A 43 -6.89 -9.63 14.13
C ALA A 43 -6.33 -8.53 15.04
N ILE A 44 -6.50 -7.27 14.68
CA ILE A 44 -6.06 -6.12 15.50
C ILE A 44 -6.78 -6.12 16.85
N ASN A 45 -8.08 -6.40 16.89
CA ASN A 45 -8.83 -6.50 18.13
C ASN A 45 -8.35 -7.64 19.03
N LYS A 46 -7.94 -8.77 18.44
CA LYS A 46 -7.46 -9.93 19.18
C LYS A 46 -6.07 -9.74 19.75
N TYR A 47 -5.15 -9.18 18.95
CA TYR A 47 -3.72 -9.16 19.28
C TYR A 47 -3.21 -7.80 19.75
N TRP A 48 -3.89 -6.70 19.42
CA TRP A 48 -3.50 -5.32 19.73
C TRP A 48 -4.64 -4.51 20.36
N ARG A 49 -5.46 -5.16 21.17
CA ARG A 49 -6.60 -4.52 21.82
C ARG A 49 -6.16 -3.35 22.71
N ASP A 50 -5.11 -3.58 23.50
CA ASP A 50 -4.62 -2.65 24.49
C ASP A 50 -3.40 -1.83 24.02
N VAL A 51 -3.08 -1.94 22.73
CA VAL A 51 -2.02 -1.14 22.11
C VAL A 51 -2.62 0.15 21.56
N LYS A 52 -1.97 1.28 21.86
CA LYS A 52 -2.30 2.60 21.32
C LYS A 52 -1.20 3.04 20.38
N PHE A 53 -1.59 3.62 19.26
CA PHE A 53 -0.69 4.22 18.28
C PHE A 53 -1.05 5.69 18.08
N ASP A 54 -0.05 6.55 17.90
CA ASP A 54 -0.22 7.99 17.67
C ASP A 54 -0.32 8.30 16.16
N LEU A 55 0.24 7.43 15.33
CA LEU A 55 0.23 7.55 13.88
C LEU A 55 -0.19 6.23 13.21
N ILE A 56 -1.06 6.35 12.22
CA ILE A 56 -1.42 5.26 11.30
C ILE A 56 -0.85 5.59 9.94
N LEU A 57 0.23 4.91 9.56
CA LEU A 57 0.85 5.00 8.24
C LEU A 57 0.33 3.86 7.37
N TYR A 58 -0.17 4.19 6.18
CA TYR A 58 -0.70 3.20 5.24
C TYR A 58 -0.48 3.63 3.79
N SER A 59 -0.55 2.69 2.87
CA SER A 59 -0.28 2.95 1.46
C SER A 59 -1.39 2.44 0.55
N THR A 60 -1.48 3.00 -0.64
CA THR A 60 -2.27 2.45 -1.76
C THR A 60 -1.39 1.62 -2.68
N PRO A 61 -1.92 0.55 -3.33
CA PRO A 61 -3.13 -0.17 -2.98
C PRO A 61 -2.99 -0.97 -1.68
N PRO A 62 -4.07 -1.42 -1.03
CA PRO A 62 -5.46 -1.37 -1.45
C PRO A 62 -6.21 -0.12 -0.99
N ILE A 63 -7.14 0.38 -1.82
CA ILE A 63 -8.00 1.52 -1.46
C ILE A 63 -9.21 1.12 -0.60
N THR A 64 -9.28 -0.14 -0.20
CA THR A 64 -10.45 -0.73 0.49
C THR A 64 -10.31 -0.73 2.01
N PHE A 65 -9.32 -0.04 2.59
CA PHE A 65 -9.11 0.02 4.04
C PHE A 65 -9.83 1.16 4.78
N ASN A 66 -10.85 1.75 4.17
CA ASN A 66 -11.56 2.90 4.74
C ASN A 66 -12.14 2.62 6.13
N LYS A 67 -12.76 1.44 6.32
CA LYS A 67 -13.35 1.03 7.59
C LYS A 67 -12.28 0.78 8.64
N VAL A 68 -11.18 0.12 8.27
CA VAL A 68 -10.05 -0.15 9.17
C VAL A 68 -9.46 1.17 9.67
N ILE A 69 -9.07 2.06 8.74
CA ILE A 69 -8.44 3.34 9.09
C ILE A 69 -9.37 4.19 9.95
N ARG A 70 -10.64 4.34 9.56
CA ARG A 70 -11.64 5.09 10.35
C ARG A 70 -11.79 4.55 11.76
N THR A 71 -11.89 3.22 11.91
CA THR A 71 -12.07 2.58 13.21
C THR A 71 -10.85 2.79 14.11
N LEU A 72 -9.65 2.59 13.56
CA LEU A 72 -8.42 2.73 14.33
C LEU A 72 -8.08 4.19 14.65
N LYS A 73 -8.29 5.10 13.69
CA LYS A 73 -8.15 6.54 13.90
C LYS A 73 -9.01 7.01 15.08
N LYS A 74 -10.29 6.61 15.08
CA LYS A 74 -11.20 6.96 16.18
C LYS A 74 -10.80 6.31 17.51
N ARG A 75 -10.42 5.02 17.49
CA ARG A 75 -10.04 4.27 18.71
C ARG A 75 -8.83 4.88 19.41
N TRP A 76 -7.80 5.20 18.64
CA TRP A 76 -6.51 5.62 19.16
C TRP A 76 -6.36 7.14 19.22
N ASN A 77 -7.30 7.90 18.66
CA ASN A 77 -7.16 9.34 18.41
C ASN A 77 -5.86 9.65 17.67
N ALA A 78 -5.50 8.78 16.72
CA ALA A 78 -4.25 8.82 15.99
C ALA A 78 -4.34 9.71 14.76
N LYS A 79 -3.21 10.31 14.37
CA LYS A 79 -3.06 10.93 13.06
C LYS A 79 -2.94 9.86 11.98
N THR A 80 -3.29 10.23 10.76
CA THR A 80 -3.27 9.31 9.61
C THR A 80 -2.43 9.90 8.48
N TYR A 81 -1.53 9.09 7.94
CA TYR A 81 -0.67 9.44 6.81
C TYR A 81 -0.84 8.41 5.69
N LEU A 82 -1.33 8.85 4.56
CA LEU A 82 -1.48 8.05 3.36
C LEU A 82 -0.24 8.19 2.46
N MET A 83 0.48 7.10 2.24
CA MET A 83 1.50 7.02 1.19
C MET A 83 0.81 6.65 -0.12
N LEU A 84 0.54 7.65 -0.95
CA LEU A 84 -0.17 7.48 -2.21
C LEU A 84 0.79 7.01 -3.31
N LYS A 85 0.99 5.70 -3.38
CA LYS A 85 1.90 5.08 -4.37
C LYS A 85 1.26 4.98 -5.74
N ASP A 86 -0.04 4.70 -5.79
CA ASP A 86 -0.82 4.57 -7.02
C ASP A 86 -2.10 5.39 -6.93
N ILE A 87 -2.43 6.12 -7.99
CA ILE A 87 -3.70 6.82 -8.14
C ILE A 87 -4.70 5.86 -8.77
N PHE A 88 -5.31 5.03 -7.95
CA PHE A 88 -6.36 4.10 -8.37
C PHE A 88 -7.74 4.68 -8.03
N PRO A 89 -8.74 4.65 -8.91
CA PRO A 89 -8.88 3.80 -10.11
C PRO A 89 -8.36 4.40 -11.42
N GLN A 90 -7.76 5.59 -11.42
CA GLN A 90 -7.35 6.24 -12.67
C GLN A 90 -6.30 5.42 -13.42
N ASN A 91 -5.28 4.89 -12.75
CA ASN A 91 -4.26 4.06 -13.39
C ASN A 91 -4.86 2.81 -14.08
N ALA A 92 -5.91 2.22 -13.53
CA ALA A 92 -6.59 1.08 -14.16
C ALA A 92 -7.38 1.48 -15.42
N VAL A 93 -7.91 2.71 -15.46
CA VAL A 93 -8.52 3.26 -16.69
C VAL A 93 -7.45 3.51 -17.75
N ASP A 94 -6.31 4.07 -17.38
CA ASP A 94 -5.20 4.37 -18.29
C ASP A 94 -4.60 3.08 -18.87
N LEU A 95 -4.62 1.99 -18.11
CA LEU A 95 -4.26 0.64 -18.57
C LEU A 95 -5.37 -0.09 -19.35
N GLY A 96 -6.51 0.55 -19.59
CA GLY A 96 -7.62 -0.04 -20.34
C GLY A 96 -8.39 -1.15 -19.61
N MET A 97 -8.21 -1.32 -18.30
CA MET A 97 -8.88 -2.38 -17.53
C MET A 97 -10.39 -2.16 -17.40
N PHE A 98 -10.84 -0.92 -17.33
CA PHE A 98 -12.25 -0.52 -17.37
C PHE A 98 -12.42 0.95 -17.73
N SER A 99 -13.64 1.32 -18.12
CA SER A 99 -13.97 2.70 -18.53
C SER A 99 -14.30 3.58 -17.31
N LYS A 100 -14.00 4.89 -17.39
CA LYS A 100 -14.47 5.91 -16.42
C LYS A 100 -15.99 5.94 -16.25
N LYS A 101 -16.75 5.53 -17.28
CA LYS A 101 -18.22 5.47 -17.24
C LYS A 101 -18.74 4.23 -16.51
N SER A 102 -17.90 3.24 -16.20
CA SER A 102 -18.30 2.00 -15.57
C SER A 102 -18.75 2.19 -14.12
N PHE A 103 -19.63 1.31 -13.66
CA PHE A 103 -20.04 1.24 -12.26
C PHE A 103 -18.83 0.97 -11.34
N LEU A 104 -17.90 0.12 -11.77
CA LEU A 104 -16.68 -0.21 -11.04
C LEU A 104 -15.81 1.02 -10.79
N TYR A 105 -15.62 1.86 -11.83
CA TYR A 105 -14.88 3.10 -11.65
C TYR A 105 -15.52 3.99 -10.59
N ARG A 106 -16.83 4.21 -10.66
CA ARG A 106 -17.54 5.06 -9.69
C ARG A 106 -17.46 4.52 -8.27
N MET A 107 -17.58 3.20 -8.11
CA MET A 107 -17.45 2.53 -6.82
C MET A 107 -16.05 2.72 -6.23
N PHE A 108 -15.01 2.47 -7.01
CA PHE A 108 -13.62 2.63 -6.56
C PHE A 108 -13.25 4.09 -6.33
N ARG A 109 -13.73 5.00 -7.18
CA ARG A 109 -13.51 6.44 -7.01
C ARG A 109 -14.10 6.94 -5.68
N SER A 110 -15.32 6.52 -5.34
CA SER A 110 -15.91 6.84 -4.04
C SER A 110 -15.11 6.29 -2.84
N LYS A 111 -14.47 5.12 -3.01
CA LYS A 111 -13.58 4.56 -2.00
C LYS A 111 -12.29 5.37 -1.85
N GLU A 112 -11.71 5.79 -2.95
CA GLU A 112 -10.52 6.64 -3.00
C GLU A 112 -10.78 8.00 -2.35
N GLU A 113 -11.87 8.68 -2.70
CA GLU A 113 -12.28 9.97 -2.11
C GLU A 113 -12.41 9.87 -0.58
N LYS A 114 -13.09 8.82 -0.09
CA LYS A 114 -13.22 8.57 1.35
C LYS A 114 -11.88 8.30 2.03
N LEU A 115 -10.92 7.67 1.33
CA LEU A 115 -9.59 7.44 1.86
C LEU A 115 -8.83 8.76 2.02
N TYR A 116 -8.93 9.66 1.04
CA TYR A 116 -8.37 11.00 1.11
C TYR A 116 -8.98 11.84 2.23
N GLU A 117 -10.32 11.81 2.39
CA GLU A 117 -11.01 12.51 3.48
C GLU A 117 -10.56 12.03 4.87
N LEU A 118 -10.31 10.73 5.02
CA LEU A 118 -9.86 10.13 6.29
C LEU A 118 -8.41 10.46 6.62
N SER A 119 -7.60 10.82 5.62
CA SER A 119 -6.19 11.11 5.78
C SER A 119 -5.98 12.51 6.36
N ASP A 120 -5.15 12.62 7.39
CA ASP A 120 -4.66 13.92 7.86
C ASP A 120 -3.55 14.45 6.94
N PHE A 121 -2.75 13.53 6.35
CA PHE A 121 -1.69 13.85 5.40
C PHE A 121 -1.68 12.85 4.25
N ILE A 122 -1.30 13.31 3.05
CA ILE A 122 -1.22 12.53 1.82
C ILE A 122 0.13 12.78 1.16
N GLY A 123 1.01 11.79 1.23
CA GLY A 123 2.32 11.83 0.57
C GLY A 123 2.25 11.24 -0.82
N CYS A 124 2.48 12.06 -1.83
CA CYS A 124 2.47 11.70 -3.25
C CYS A 124 3.87 11.41 -3.76
N MET A 125 3.99 10.54 -4.78
CA MET A 125 5.28 10.12 -5.33
C MET A 125 6.01 11.23 -6.12
N SER A 126 5.29 12.25 -6.60
CA SER A 126 5.85 13.32 -7.44
C SER A 126 5.02 14.59 -7.38
N PRO A 127 5.56 15.76 -7.80
CA PRO A 127 4.78 16.99 -7.94
C PRO A 127 3.54 16.82 -8.83
N ALA A 128 3.67 16.11 -9.96
CA ALA A 128 2.56 15.85 -10.87
C ALA A 128 1.43 15.03 -10.21
N ASN A 129 1.78 14.11 -9.29
CA ASN A 129 0.79 13.39 -8.50
C ASN A 129 0.05 14.32 -7.53
N CYS A 130 0.76 15.24 -6.88
CA CYS A 130 0.14 16.25 -6.01
C CYS A 130 -0.87 17.12 -6.79
N GLU A 131 -0.46 17.64 -7.94
CA GLU A 131 -1.31 18.44 -8.81
C GLU A 131 -2.55 17.66 -9.27
N TYR A 132 -2.36 16.39 -9.66
CA TYR A 132 -3.45 15.53 -10.06
C TYR A 132 -4.47 15.33 -8.92
N VAL A 133 -3.99 15.01 -7.72
CA VAL A 133 -4.84 14.80 -6.53
C VAL A 133 -5.66 16.05 -6.23
N LEU A 134 -5.03 17.21 -6.16
CA LEU A 134 -5.69 18.49 -5.86
C LEU A 134 -6.68 18.89 -6.94
N LYS A 135 -6.30 18.75 -8.21
CA LYS A 135 -7.17 19.08 -9.36
C LYS A 135 -8.43 18.22 -9.39
N HIS A 136 -8.34 16.93 -9.04
CA HIS A 136 -9.47 16.01 -9.12
C HIS A 136 -10.22 15.85 -7.80
N ASN A 137 -9.76 16.48 -6.73
CA ASN A 137 -10.37 16.45 -5.42
C ASN A 137 -10.36 17.86 -4.78
N PRO A 138 -11.13 18.81 -5.32
CA PRO A 138 -11.08 20.21 -4.89
C PRO A 138 -11.50 20.45 -3.43
N ALA A 139 -12.13 19.46 -2.79
CA ALA A 139 -12.48 19.52 -1.38
C ALA A 139 -11.31 19.18 -0.44
N ILE A 140 -10.18 18.70 -0.96
CA ILE A 140 -9.00 18.40 -0.14
C ILE A 140 -8.22 19.70 0.09
N ASP A 141 -7.91 19.96 1.36
CA ASP A 141 -7.00 21.02 1.74
C ASP A 141 -5.58 20.75 1.17
N ALA A 142 -5.06 21.68 0.40
CA ALA A 142 -3.73 21.56 -0.20
C ALA A 142 -2.62 21.38 0.85
N ALA A 143 -2.79 21.92 2.06
CA ALA A 143 -1.85 21.76 3.16
C ALA A 143 -1.69 20.29 3.65
N LYS A 144 -2.61 19.41 3.28
CA LYS A 144 -2.52 17.97 3.59
C LYS A 144 -1.69 17.18 2.57
N VAL A 145 -1.40 17.76 1.41
CA VAL A 145 -0.78 17.06 0.28
C VAL A 145 0.68 17.49 0.17
N GLU A 146 1.58 16.52 0.21
CA GLU A 146 3.01 16.76 0.13
C GLU A 146 3.72 15.74 -0.78
N ILE A 147 4.96 16.05 -1.16
CA ILE A 147 5.80 15.14 -1.95
C ILE A 147 6.49 14.17 -0.99
N CYS A 148 6.22 12.87 -1.15
CA CYS A 148 6.84 11.78 -0.40
C CYS A 148 7.20 10.64 -1.35
N PRO A 149 8.31 10.75 -2.12
CA PRO A 149 8.68 9.76 -3.11
C PRO A 149 9.17 8.47 -2.44
N ASN A 150 8.96 7.34 -3.11
CA ASN A 150 9.64 6.11 -2.75
C ASN A 150 11.14 6.28 -3.03
N SER A 151 11.92 6.39 -1.98
CA SER A 151 13.36 6.51 -2.08
C SER A 151 14.06 5.47 -1.22
N VAL A 152 15.19 5.00 -1.69
CA VAL A 152 16.09 4.11 -0.95
C VAL A 152 17.42 4.81 -0.84
N LYS A 153 17.97 4.86 0.38
CA LYS A 153 19.35 5.32 0.56
C LYS A 153 20.24 4.35 -0.21
N LEU A 154 21.00 4.89 -1.16
CA LEU A 154 22.02 4.10 -1.85
C LEU A 154 22.98 3.56 -0.77
N GLN A 155 22.98 2.26 -0.59
CA GLN A 155 24.03 1.61 0.18
C GLN A 155 25.29 1.61 -0.67
N GLU A 156 26.41 2.03 -0.10
CA GLU A 156 27.69 1.77 -0.71
C GLU A 156 27.77 0.26 -0.98
N ARG A 157 28.21 -0.08 -2.20
CA ARG A 157 28.47 -1.48 -2.55
C ARG A 157 29.22 -2.09 -1.37
N LEU A 158 28.56 -3.00 -0.66
CA LEU A 158 29.30 -3.85 0.27
C LEU A 158 30.41 -4.44 -0.57
N LYS A 159 31.66 -4.07 -0.30
CA LYS A 159 32.83 -4.75 -0.83
C LYS A 159 32.79 -6.15 -0.23
N GLY A 160 31.88 -6.96 -0.76
CA GLY A 160 31.79 -8.37 -0.39
C GLY A 160 32.99 -9.07 -0.96
N ASP A 161 33.51 -10.07 -0.26
CA ASP A 161 34.63 -10.93 -0.70
C ASP A 161 34.31 -11.76 -1.96
N ARG A 162 33.11 -11.59 -2.54
CA ARG A 162 32.75 -12.27 -3.80
C ARG A 162 33.37 -11.52 -4.98
N LYS A 163 34.28 -12.23 -5.69
CA LYS A 163 34.88 -11.74 -6.94
C LYS A 163 33.79 -11.44 -7.96
N GLU A 164 33.99 -10.34 -8.70
CA GLU A 164 33.09 -9.95 -9.79
C GLU A 164 32.94 -11.13 -10.77
N GLY A 165 31.71 -11.59 -10.97
CA GLY A 165 31.41 -12.74 -11.85
C GLY A 165 31.26 -14.11 -11.16
N GLU A 166 31.56 -14.29 -9.88
CA GLU A 166 31.32 -15.58 -9.19
C GLU A 166 29.85 -15.93 -9.13
N LEU A 167 28.99 -14.94 -8.84
CA LEU A 167 27.51 -15.11 -8.82
C LEU A 167 26.97 -15.50 -10.20
N LEU A 168 27.54 -14.95 -11.27
CA LEU A 168 27.14 -15.28 -12.63
C LEU A 168 27.48 -16.74 -12.98
N LYS A 169 28.61 -17.22 -12.52
CA LYS A 169 29.04 -18.64 -12.69
C LYS A 169 28.14 -19.57 -11.87
N GLU A 170 27.85 -19.22 -10.61
CA GLU A 170 26.99 -19.98 -9.72
C GLU A 170 25.58 -20.12 -10.30
N LEU A 171 25.05 -19.05 -10.92
CA LEU A 171 23.74 -19.02 -11.56
C LEU A 171 23.74 -19.50 -13.02
N ASN A 172 24.88 -19.97 -13.55
CA ASN A 172 25.07 -20.37 -14.95
C ASN A 172 24.64 -19.29 -15.97
N ILE A 173 24.89 -18.01 -15.64
CA ILE A 173 24.57 -16.89 -16.52
C ILE A 173 25.79 -16.55 -17.38
N PRO A 174 25.71 -16.60 -18.72
CA PRO A 174 26.83 -16.23 -19.58
C PRO A 174 27.28 -14.78 -19.37
N ALA A 175 28.57 -14.53 -19.24
CA ALA A 175 29.13 -13.19 -19.04
C ALA A 175 28.82 -12.20 -20.17
N SER A 176 28.47 -12.70 -21.35
CA SER A 176 28.04 -11.90 -22.52
C SER A 176 26.59 -11.35 -22.41
N LYS A 177 25.81 -11.80 -21.43
CA LYS A 177 24.42 -11.35 -21.29
C LYS A 177 24.34 -10.08 -20.46
N ARG A 178 23.49 -9.13 -20.88
CA ARG A 178 23.07 -8.02 -20.04
C ARG A 178 22.03 -8.51 -19.04
N ILE A 179 22.26 -8.23 -17.76
CA ILE A 179 21.36 -8.66 -16.68
C ILE A 179 20.56 -7.46 -16.24
N PHE A 180 19.25 -7.62 -16.26
CA PHE A 180 18.30 -6.68 -15.66
C PHE A 180 17.73 -7.35 -14.43
N ILE A 181 17.87 -6.71 -13.27
CA ILE A 181 17.29 -7.15 -12.00
C ILE A 181 16.06 -6.27 -11.74
N TYR A 182 14.94 -6.92 -11.61
CA TYR A 182 13.66 -6.27 -11.32
C TYR A 182 13.13 -6.73 -9.96
#